data_842146f958dfc71456f716f0b2457ab8
#
_entry.id   842146f958dfc71456f716f0b2457ab8
#
_cell.length_a   1.000
_cell.length_b   1.000
_cell.length_c   1.000
_cell.angle_alpha   90.00
_cell.angle_beta   90.00
_cell.angle_gamma   90.00
#
_symmetry.space_group_name_H-M   'P 1'
#
loop_
_entity.id
_entity.type
_entity.pdbx_description
1 polymer ?
#
loop_
_entity_poly.entity_id
_entity_poly.type
_entity_poly.pdbx_seq_one_letter_code
_entity_poly.pdbx_strand_id
1 'polypeptide(L)'
;MEQFHGTTILSVRRGSSVALGGDGQVTLGQVVVKGGAKKVRRLYQDRILAGFAGGTADAFTLFERFEAKLDKHQGNLMRSAVELAKDWRTDRILRRLEAMLAVADKEHSLIITGVGDVLEPEQGIVAIGSGGPYAQSAAKALLDNTELGARDIVDKALAIAADLCIYTNQNVVVEVLE
;
A
#
# COMPACT_ATOMS: atom_id res chain seq x y z
N MET A 1 14.13 -2.94 -21.20
CA MET A 1 13.14 -3.91 -20.69
C MET A 1 11.90 -3.14 -20.28
N GLU A 2 10.75 -3.51 -20.81
CA GLU A 2 9.49 -2.88 -20.40
C GLU A 2 9.21 -3.23 -18.95
N GLN A 3 9.01 -2.21 -18.12
CA GLN A 3 8.66 -2.38 -16.71
C GLN A 3 7.15 -2.50 -16.56
N PHE A 4 6.71 -3.37 -15.65
CA PHE A 4 5.33 -3.39 -15.21
C PHE A 4 5.05 -2.13 -14.38
N HIS A 5 4.10 -1.33 -14.84
CA HIS A 5 3.61 -0.15 -14.15
C HIS A 5 2.14 -0.34 -13.81
N GLY A 6 1.69 0.40 -12.85
CA GLY A 6 0.28 0.46 -12.53
C GLY A 6 0.04 -0.02 -11.12
N THR A 7 0.02 0.93 -10.24
CA THR A 7 -0.47 0.70 -8.89
C THR A 7 -0.74 2.05 -8.24
N THR A 8 -1.86 2.13 -7.57
CA THR A 8 -2.11 3.13 -6.54
C THR A 8 -2.55 2.41 -5.29
N ILE A 9 -1.78 2.54 -4.23
CA ILE A 9 -2.17 2.12 -2.89
C ILE A 9 -2.32 3.36 -2.04
N LEU A 10 -3.42 3.46 -1.33
CA LEU A 10 -3.71 4.57 -0.42
C LEU A 10 -4.23 4.04 0.90
N SER A 11 -3.67 4.53 2.00
CA SER A 11 -4.20 4.33 3.34
C SER A 11 -4.50 5.66 4.00
N VAL A 12 -5.65 5.74 4.66
CA VAL A 12 -6.07 6.91 5.42
C VAL A 12 -6.53 6.48 6.80
N ARG A 13 -6.05 7.19 7.80
CA ARG A 13 -6.48 7.02 9.20
C ARG A 13 -7.27 8.23 9.64
N ARG A 14 -8.45 7.99 10.22
CA ARG A 14 -9.25 9.02 10.88
C ARG A 14 -9.88 8.45 12.14
N GLY A 15 -9.58 9.05 13.29
CA GLY A 15 -10.04 8.55 14.58
C GLY A 15 -9.49 7.15 14.86
N SER A 16 -10.38 6.24 15.23
CA SER A 16 -10.04 4.83 15.48
C SER A 16 -10.03 3.96 14.23
N SER A 17 -10.44 4.50 13.08
CA SER A 17 -10.58 3.75 11.83
C SER A 17 -9.39 3.99 10.91
N VAL A 18 -8.89 2.93 10.26
CA VAL A 18 -7.93 3.01 9.17
C VAL A 18 -8.46 2.22 7.98
N ALA A 19 -8.42 2.83 6.80
CA ALA A 19 -8.76 2.19 5.54
C ALA A 19 -7.53 2.11 4.66
N LEU A 20 -7.36 1.01 3.95
CA LEU A 20 -6.31 0.83 2.96
C LEU A 20 -6.92 0.25 1.69
N GLY A 21 -6.71 0.91 0.58
CA GLY A 21 -7.26 0.53 -0.70
C GLY A 21 -6.23 0.55 -1.81
N GLY A 22 -6.56 -0.12 -2.90
CA GLY A 22 -5.75 -0.16 -4.11
C GLY A 22 -6.59 -0.38 -5.35
N ASP A 23 -6.07 0.07 -6.49
CA ASP A 23 -6.65 -0.22 -7.81
C ASP A 23 -6.29 -1.64 -8.28
N GLY A 24 -6.82 -2.03 -9.43
CA GLY A 24 -6.61 -3.36 -10.00
C GLY A 24 -5.79 -3.41 -11.28
N GLN A 25 -5.27 -2.28 -11.76
CA GLN A 25 -4.60 -2.25 -13.07
C GLN A 25 -3.16 -2.77 -13.02
N VAL A 26 -2.82 -3.64 -13.95
CA VAL A 26 -1.45 -4.04 -14.27
C VAL A 26 -1.18 -3.65 -15.72
N THR A 27 -0.14 -2.85 -15.95
CA THR A 27 0.22 -2.30 -17.24
C THR A 27 1.64 -2.74 -17.61
N LEU A 28 1.81 -3.20 -18.84
CA LEU A 28 3.13 -3.50 -19.42
C LEU A 28 3.39 -2.52 -20.57
N GLY A 29 4.37 -1.62 -20.39
CA GLY A 29 4.58 -0.52 -21.31
C GLY A 29 3.34 0.35 -21.45
N GLN A 30 2.70 0.31 -22.61
CA GLN A 30 1.49 1.07 -22.92
C GLN A 30 0.21 0.22 -22.97
N VAL A 31 0.30 -1.06 -22.55
CA VAL A 31 -0.82 -2.01 -22.64
C VAL A 31 -1.29 -2.42 -21.25
N VAL A 32 -2.61 -2.30 -21.03
CA VAL A 32 -3.24 -2.87 -19.84
C VAL A 32 -3.37 -4.38 -20.02
N VAL A 33 -2.65 -5.15 -19.19
CA VAL A 33 -2.66 -6.62 -19.27
C VAL A 33 -3.63 -7.27 -18.27
N LYS A 34 -3.99 -6.55 -17.22
CA LYS A 34 -4.98 -6.99 -16.22
C LYS A 34 -5.64 -5.78 -15.57
N GLY A 35 -6.95 -5.87 -15.37
CA GLY A 35 -7.73 -4.79 -14.76
C GLY A 35 -8.22 -5.05 -13.34
N GLY A 36 -8.20 -6.31 -12.89
CA GLY A 36 -8.72 -6.73 -11.59
C GLY A 36 -7.69 -7.42 -10.70
N ALA A 37 -6.45 -6.94 -10.68
CA ALA A 37 -5.42 -7.48 -9.79
C ALA A 37 -5.72 -7.13 -8.33
N LYS A 38 -5.50 -8.07 -7.45
CA LYS A 38 -5.67 -7.85 -6.00
C LYS A 38 -4.33 -7.44 -5.37
N LYS A 39 -4.23 -6.16 -5.02
CA LYS A 39 -3.01 -5.53 -4.48
C LYS A 39 -3.06 -5.26 -2.98
N VAL A 40 -4.20 -5.53 -2.35
CA VAL A 40 -4.44 -5.28 -0.92
C VAL A 40 -4.76 -6.60 -0.24
N ARG A 41 -4.20 -6.81 0.94
CA ARG A 41 -4.39 -8.02 1.74
C ARG A 41 -4.56 -7.71 3.21
N ARG A 42 -5.24 -8.62 3.90
CA ARG A 42 -5.22 -8.71 5.36
C ARG A 42 -4.20 -9.77 5.78
N LEU A 43 -3.35 -9.43 6.73
CA LEU A 43 -2.31 -10.30 7.27
C LEU A 43 -2.51 -10.47 8.78
N TYR A 44 -1.86 -11.47 9.33
CA TYR A 44 -1.80 -11.73 10.77
C TYR A 44 -3.18 -11.69 11.44
N GLN A 45 -3.98 -12.75 11.25
CA GLN A 45 -5.32 -12.88 11.85
C GLN A 45 -6.24 -11.68 11.56
N ASP A 46 -6.17 -11.16 10.33
CA ASP A 46 -6.94 -9.99 9.86
C ASP A 46 -6.70 -8.67 10.64
N ARG A 47 -5.59 -8.58 11.36
CA ARG A 47 -5.23 -7.39 12.15
C ARG A 47 -4.39 -6.36 11.43
N ILE A 48 -3.77 -6.75 10.31
CA ILE A 48 -2.86 -5.91 9.54
C ILE A 48 -3.40 -5.76 8.12
N LEU A 49 -3.48 -4.53 7.64
CA LEU A 49 -3.74 -4.23 6.24
C LEU A 49 -2.42 -4.01 5.52
N ALA A 50 -2.28 -4.56 4.33
CA ALA A 50 -1.07 -4.42 3.54
C ALA A 50 -1.40 -4.18 2.07
N GLY A 51 -0.68 -3.28 1.43
CA GLY A 51 -0.76 -2.98 0.01
C GLY A 51 0.63 -2.93 -0.60
N PHE A 52 0.74 -3.29 -1.87
CA PHE A 52 2.01 -3.45 -2.57
C PHE A 52 2.02 -2.68 -3.88
N ALA A 53 3.11 -1.96 -4.12
CA ALA A 53 3.42 -1.32 -5.39
C ALA A 53 4.69 -1.92 -5.98
N GLY A 54 4.57 -2.53 -7.16
CA GLY A 54 5.68 -3.23 -7.84
C GLY A 54 5.19 -4.43 -8.66
N GLY A 55 6.09 -5.33 -9.03
CA GLY A 55 5.76 -6.54 -9.79
C GLY A 55 5.00 -7.57 -8.96
N THR A 56 4.06 -8.27 -9.59
CA THR A 56 3.16 -9.22 -8.88
C THR A 56 3.92 -10.38 -8.22
N ALA A 57 4.94 -10.91 -8.87
CA ALA A 57 5.77 -11.99 -8.32
C ALA A 57 6.51 -11.53 -7.05
N ASP A 58 6.98 -10.28 -7.06
CA ASP A 58 7.68 -9.68 -5.93
C ASP A 58 6.74 -9.45 -4.75
N ALA A 59 5.47 -9.13 -5.02
CA ALA A 59 4.44 -8.94 -4.01
C ALA A 59 4.26 -10.18 -3.14
N PHE A 60 4.15 -11.36 -3.75
CA PHE A 60 3.98 -12.62 -3.02
C PHE A 60 5.15 -12.89 -2.08
N THR A 61 6.37 -12.70 -2.56
CA THR A 61 7.58 -12.91 -1.76
C THR A 61 7.61 -11.96 -0.55
N LEU A 62 7.32 -10.68 -0.77
CA LEU A 62 7.36 -9.68 0.29
C LEU A 62 6.24 -9.86 1.32
N PHE A 63 5.02 -10.18 0.89
CA PHE A 63 3.93 -10.49 1.82
C PHE A 63 4.24 -11.71 2.67
N GLU A 64 4.76 -12.77 2.07
CA GLU A 64 5.14 -14.00 2.78
C GLU A 64 6.24 -13.73 3.81
N ARG A 65 7.28 -12.98 3.42
CA ARG A 65 8.36 -12.57 4.33
C ARG A 65 7.87 -11.67 5.46
N PHE A 66 6.96 -10.76 5.15
CA PHE A 66 6.38 -9.86 6.16
C PHE A 66 5.49 -10.61 7.14
N GLU A 67 4.67 -11.52 6.66
CA GLU A 67 3.81 -12.36 7.51
C GLU A 67 4.64 -13.21 8.47
N ALA A 68 5.77 -13.77 8.02
CA ALA A 68 6.70 -14.49 8.88
C ALA A 68 7.29 -13.59 10.00
N LYS A 69 7.60 -12.32 9.70
CA LYS A 69 8.04 -11.35 10.71
C LYS A 69 6.93 -11.00 11.71
N LEU A 70 5.70 -10.84 11.22
CA LEU A 70 4.55 -10.59 12.08
C LEU A 70 4.31 -11.75 13.05
N ASP A 71 4.39 -12.99 12.57
CA ASP A 71 4.27 -14.17 13.41
C ASP A 71 5.36 -14.22 14.47
N LYS A 72 6.61 -14.00 14.06
CA LYS A 72 7.77 -14.00 14.97
C LYS A 72 7.67 -12.94 16.07
N HIS A 73 7.14 -11.77 15.75
CA HIS A 73 7.03 -10.62 16.64
C HIS A 73 5.62 -10.40 17.21
N GLN A 74 4.78 -11.43 17.13
CA GLN A 74 3.43 -11.45 17.74
C GLN A 74 2.55 -10.27 17.28
N GLY A 75 2.62 -9.92 16.00
CA GLY A 75 1.81 -8.86 15.42
C GLY A 75 2.30 -7.43 15.69
N ASN A 76 3.49 -7.26 16.25
CA ASN A 76 4.09 -5.94 16.43
C ASN A 76 4.50 -5.38 15.06
N LEU A 77 3.70 -4.42 14.55
CA LEU A 77 3.85 -3.91 13.19
C LEU A 77 5.18 -3.19 12.99
N MET A 78 5.53 -2.27 13.89
CA MET A 78 6.76 -1.48 13.77
C MET A 78 8.00 -2.37 13.78
N ARG A 79 8.09 -3.31 14.72
CA ARG A 79 9.21 -4.22 14.81
C ARG A 79 9.31 -5.13 13.60
N SER A 80 8.19 -5.67 13.15
CA SER A 80 8.13 -6.52 11.96
C SER A 80 8.55 -5.76 10.70
N ALA A 81 8.13 -4.51 10.56
CA ALA A 81 8.52 -3.63 9.46
C ALA A 81 10.02 -3.33 9.46
N VAL A 82 10.59 -3.01 10.61
CA VAL A 82 12.04 -2.75 10.74
C VAL A 82 12.84 -4.01 10.39
N GLU A 83 12.44 -5.17 10.87
CA GLU A 83 13.13 -6.42 10.57
C GLU A 83 13.01 -6.81 9.08
N LEU A 84 11.85 -6.60 8.47
CA LEU A 84 11.69 -6.79 7.02
C LEU A 84 12.59 -5.83 6.22
N ALA A 85 12.64 -4.56 6.60
CA ALA A 85 13.46 -3.56 5.94
C ALA A 85 14.96 -3.92 5.98
N LYS A 86 15.44 -4.44 7.10
CA LYS A 86 16.81 -4.95 7.24
C LYS A 86 17.07 -6.12 6.28
N ASP A 87 16.18 -7.11 6.24
CA ASP A 87 16.28 -8.24 5.33
C ASP A 87 16.23 -7.80 3.87
N TRP A 88 15.31 -6.90 3.54
CA TRP A 88 15.16 -6.39 2.19
C TRP A 88 16.42 -5.72 1.67
N ARG A 89 17.07 -4.94 2.51
CA ARG A 89 18.33 -4.27 2.18
C ARG A 89 19.51 -5.23 1.99
N THR A 90 19.57 -6.32 2.76
CA THR A 90 20.74 -7.20 2.86
C THR A 90 20.62 -8.53 2.13
N ASP A 91 19.40 -9.05 1.95
CA ASP A 91 19.14 -10.30 1.24
C ASP A 91 19.42 -10.14 -0.25
N ARG A 92 20.14 -11.09 -0.84
CA ARG A 92 20.55 -11.04 -2.26
C ARG A 92 19.37 -11.08 -3.21
N ILE A 93 18.29 -11.74 -2.84
CA ILE A 93 17.07 -11.85 -3.65
C ILE A 93 16.21 -10.61 -3.44
N LEU A 94 15.87 -10.29 -2.19
CA LEU A 94 14.96 -9.19 -1.86
C LEU A 94 15.49 -7.83 -2.31
N ARG A 95 16.78 -7.56 -2.17
CA ARG A 95 17.36 -6.25 -2.54
C ARG A 95 17.26 -5.89 -4.03
N ARG A 96 16.93 -6.87 -4.88
CA ARG A 96 16.70 -6.65 -6.31
C ARG A 96 15.28 -6.24 -6.61
N LEU A 97 14.37 -6.32 -5.63
CA LEU A 97 12.96 -6.00 -5.81
C LEU A 97 12.78 -4.48 -5.74
N GLU A 98 12.34 -3.90 -6.84
CA GLU A 98 11.93 -2.50 -6.90
C GLU A 98 10.45 -2.41 -6.52
N ALA A 99 10.21 -2.20 -5.24
CA ALA A 99 8.87 -2.24 -4.70
C ALA A 99 8.74 -1.40 -3.43
N MET A 100 7.51 -1.16 -3.03
CA MET A 100 7.15 -0.52 -1.76
C MET A 100 5.97 -1.25 -1.15
N LEU A 101 5.94 -1.32 0.17
CA LEU A 101 4.80 -1.79 0.94
C LEU A 101 4.18 -0.64 1.73
N ALA A 102 2.86 -0.58 1.73
CA ALA A 102 2.08 0.21 2.67
C ALA A 102 1.40 -0.76 3.64
N VAL A 103 1.59 -0.56 4.93
CA VAL A 103 1.03 -1.44 5.96
C VAL A 103 0.39 -0.62 7.06
N ALA A 104 -0.70 -1.12 7.63
CA ALA A 104 -1.40 -0.43 8.72
C ALA A 104 -2.01 -1.42 9.70
N ASP A 105 -1.95 -1.09 10.98
CA ASP A 105 -2.74 -1.70 12.03
C ASP A 105 -3.62 -0.62 12.71
N LYS A 106 -4.19 -0.94 13.86
CA LYS A 106 -5.03 0.03 14.60
C LYS A 106 -4.27 1.24 15.12
N GLU A 107 -2.94 1.17 15.24
CA GLU A 107 -2.13 2.22 15.86
C GLU A 107 -1.20 2.92 14.86
N HIS A 108 -0.63 2.19 13.90
CA HIS A 108 0.41 2.67 13.00
C HIS A 108 0.06 2.50 11.53
N SER A 109 0.55 3.42 10.70
CA SER A 109 0.52 3.33 9.23
C SER A 109 1.93 3.60 8.71
N LEU A 110 2.51 2.65 7.98
CA LEU A 110 3.93 2.67 7.61
C LEU A 110 4.13 2.46 6.11
N ILE A 111 5.18 3.07 5.58
CA ILE A 111 5.78 2.73 4.28
C ILE A 111 7.07 1.97 4.54
N ILE A 112 7.25 0.83 3.87
CA ILE A 112 8.48 0.04 3.91
C ILE A 112 9.07 0.01 2.51
N THR A 113 10.35 0.38 2.38
CA THR A 113 11.03 0.46 1.08
C THR A 113 12.19 -0.52 0.97
N GLY A 114 12.57 -0.83 -0.28
CA GLY A 114 13.69 -1.73 -0.57
C GLY A 114 15.08 -1.20 -0.21
N VAL A 115 15.20 0.09 0.08
CA VAL A 115 16.46 0.69 0.56
C VAL A 115 16.62 0.61 2.08
N GLY A 116 15.64 0.02 2.77
CA GLY A 116 15.67 -0.20 4.21
C GLY A 116 14.97 0.86 5.04
N ASP A 117 14.20 1.75 4.41
CA ASP A 117 13.44 2.78 5.12
C ASP A 117 12.11 2.23 5.65
N VAL A 118 11.76 2.65 6.85
CA VAL A 118 10.44 2.53 7.45
C VAL A 118 9.97 3.92 7.83
N LEU A 119 8.91 4.39 7.15
CA LEU A 119 8.41 5.75 7.30
C LEU A 119 6.99 5.73 7.88
N GLU A 120 6.75 6.54 8.89
CA GLU A 120 5.42 6.77 9.46
C GLU A 120 5.00 8.22 9.16
N PRO A 121 4.07 8.44 8.20
CA PRO A 121 3.62 9.78 7.87
C PRO A 121 2.83 10.43 9.00
N GLU A 122 3.08 11.72 9.24
CA GLU A 122 2.51 12.46 10.38
C GLU A 122 0.98 12.62 10.32
N GLN A 123 0.40 12.67 9.12
CA GLN A 123 -1.03 12.94 8.93
C GLN A 123 -1.88 11.67 8.77
N GLY A 124 -1.31 10.48 8.95
CA GLY A 124 -2.03 9.22 8.80
C GLY A 124 -2.44 8.91 7.36
N ILE A 125 -1.81 9.53 6.37
CA ILE A 125 -2.00 9.26 4.93
C ILE A 125 -0.75 8.58 4.41
N VAL A 126 -0.91 7.39 3.84
CA VAL A 126 0.15 6.65 3.14
C VAL A 126 -0.30 6.45 1.70
N ALA A 127 0.52 6.87 0.74
CA ALA A 127 0.25 6.67 -0.67
C ALA A 127 1.51 6.21 -1.39
N ILE A 128 1.40 5.14 -2.15
CA ILE A 128 2.51 4.57 -2.94
C ILE A 128 2.05 4.20 -4.34
N GLY A 129 3.00 4.05 -5.24
CA GLY A 129 2.77 3.67 -6.63
C GLY A 129 2.61 4.85 -7.57
N SER A 130 2.34 4.56 -8.85
CA SER A 130 2.27 5.55 -9.93
C SER A 130 1.20 6.63 -9.70
N GLY A 131 0.04 6.25 -9.17
CA GLY A 131 -1.04 7.17 -8.82
C GLY A 131 -0.96 7.73 -7.41
N GLY A 132 0.08 7.39 -6.65
CA GLY A 132 0.24 7.79 -5.25
C GLY A 132 0.10 9.28 -4.99
N PRO A 133 0.83 10.15 -5.70
CA PRO A 133 0.75 11.60 -5.48
C PRO A 133 -0.64 12.18 -5.72
N TYR A 134 -1.38 11.68 -6.71
CA TYR A 134 -2.76 12.10 -6.98
C TYR A 134 -3.70 11.67 -5.84
N ALA A 135 -3.60 10.42 -5.43
CA ALA A 135 -4.40 9.88 -4.33
C ALA A 135 -4.08 10.59 -3.01
N GLN A 136 -2.81 10.84 -2.72
CA GLN A 136 -2.37 11.57 -1.54
C GLN A 136 -2.93 12.99 -1.49
N SER A 137 -2.84 13.72 -2.58
CA SER A 137 -3.35 15.10 -2.68
C SER A 137 -4.86 15.14 -2.48
N ALA A 138 -5.59 14.24 -3.13
CA ALA A 138 -7.04 14.13 -2.97
C ALA A 138 -7.43 13.75 -1.53
N ALA A 139 -6.75 12.76 -0.95
CA ALA A 139 -7.01 12.30 0.41
C ALA A 139 -6.75 13.41 1.43
N LYS A 140 -5.66 14.17 1.26
CA LYS A 140 -5.34 15.30 2.14
C LYS A 140 -6.42 16.38 2.08
N ALA A 141 -6.86 16.76 0.89
CA ALA A 141 -7.92 17.75 0.72
C ALA A 141 -9.24 17.29 1.39
N LEU A 142 -9.62 16.04 1.23
CA LEU A 142 -10.82 15.47 1.84
C LEU A 142 -10.69 15.36 3.36
N LEU A 143 -9.55 14.95 3.86
CA LEU A 143 -9.30 14.81 5.30
C LEU A 143 -9.35 16.17 6.01
N ASP A 144 -8.77 17.20 5.40
CA ASP A 144 -8.66 18.55 5.99
C ASP A 144 -9.97 19.35 5.87
N ASN A 145 -10.84 19.06 4.88
CA ASN A 145 -11.97 19.91 4.52
C ASN A 145 -13.35 19.24 4.62
N THR A 146 -13.41 17.96 5.01
CA THR A 146 -14.67 17.22 5.13
C THR A 146 -14.70 16.40 6.42
N GLU A 147 -15.90 15.91 6.77
CA GLU A 147 -16.12 14.97 7.87
C GLU A 147 -16.19 13.50 7.40
N LEU A 148 -15.79 13.21 6.17
CA LEU A 148 -15.84 11.87 5.60
C LEU A 148 -14.99 10.90 6.42
N GLY A 149 -15.47 9.66 6.61
CA GLY A 149 -14.71 8.59 7.24
C GLY A 149 -13.55 8.11 6.38
N ALA A 150 -12.64 7.35 6.99
CA ALA A 150 -11.43 6.85 6.32
C ALA A 150 -11.75 6.09 5.03
N ARG A 151 -12.73 5.19 5.04
CA ARG A 151 -13.14 4.41 3.87
C ARG A 151 -13.60 5.31 2.71
N ASP A 152 -14.47 6.27 2.98
CA ASP A 152 -15.03 7.15 1.94
C ASP A 152 -13.93 8.04 1.33
N ILE A 153 -12.99 8.49 2.14
CA ILE A 153 -11.83 9.25 1.66
C ILE A 153 -10.99 8.39 0.72
N VAL A 154 -10.69 7.16 1.10
CA VAL A 154 -9.91 6.23 0.25
C VAL A 154 -10.63 5.96 -1.07
N ASP A 155 -11.92 5.64 -1.04
CA ASP A 155 -12.71 5.39 -2.24
C ASP A 155 -12.68 6.60 -3.20
N LYS A 156 -12.95 7.81 -2.69
CA LYS A 156 -12.98 9.03 -3.50
C LYS A 156 -11.59 9.42 -4.04
N ALA A 157 -10.57 9.32 -3.21
CA ALA A 157 -9.21 9.68 -3.59
C ALA A 157 -8.62 8.72 -4.64
N LEU A 158 -8.92 7.42 -4.53
CA LEU A 158 -8.53 6.43 -5.55
C LEU A 158 -9.27 6.65 -6.87
N ALA A 159 -10.54 7.04 -6.84
CA ALA A 159 -11.29 7.40 -8.04
C ALA A 159 -10.68 8.62 -8.75
N ILE A 160 -10.29 9.65 -8.01
CA ILE A 160 -9.60 10.82 -8.56
C ILE A 160 -8.25 10.45 -9.15
N ALA A 161 -7.46 9.61 -8.47
CA ALA A 161 -6.20 9.12 -9.00
C ALA A 161 -6.38 8.35 -10.31
N ALA A 162 -7.44 7.54 -10.41
CA ALA A 162 -7.76 6.79 -11.62
C ALA A 162 -8.16 7.69 -12.80
N ASP A 163 -8.78 8.83 -12.54
CA ASP A 163 -9.12 9.81 -13.59
C ASP A 163 -7.90 10.54 -14.14
N LEU A 164 -6.84 10.68 -13.33
CA LEU A 164 -5.67 11.47 -13.67
C LEU A 164 -4.47 10.64 -14.11
N CYS A 165 -4.27 9.46 -13.52
CA CYS A 165 -3.13 8.60 -13.77
C CYS A 165 -3.49 7.46 -14.71
N ILE A 166 -2.81 7.39 -15.86
CA ILE A 166 -3.07 6.36 -16.88
C ILE A 166 -2.73 4.94 -16.42
N TYR A 167 -1.96 4.79 -15.34
CA TYR A 167 -1.50 3.49 -14.81
C TYR A 167 -2.41 2.91 -13.73
N THR A 168 -3.55 3.53 -13.46
CA THR A 168 -4.49 3.08 -12.42
C THR A 168 -5.93 3.10 -12.93
N ASN A 169 -6.80 2.30 -12.35
CA ASN A 169 -8.19 2.18 -12.80
C ASN A 169 -9.19 2.28 -11.63
N GLN A 170 -10.49 2.22 -11.99
CA GLN A 170 -11.62 2.33 -11.06
C GLN A 170 -11.97 0.99 -10.36
N ASN A 171 -11.27 -0.10 -10.65
CA ASN A 171 -11.47 -1.38 -9.99
C ASN A 171 -10.76 -1.38 -8.64
N VAL A 172 -11.41 -0.87 -7.63
CA VAL A 172 -10.83 -0.59 -6.32
C VAL A 172 -11.27 -1.63 -5.30
N VAL A 173 -10.31 -2.11 -4.50
CA VAL A 173 -10.57 -2.92 -3.30
C VAL A 173 -10.13 -2.10 -2.09
N VAL A 174 -11.01 -1.96 -1.10
CA VAL A 174 -10.73 -1.23 0.14
C VAL A 174 -11.01 -2.13 1.33
N GLU A 175 -10.04 -2.21 2.23
CA GLU A 175 -10.13 -2.91 3.50
C GLU A 175 -10.10 -1.91 4.66
N VAL A 176 -10.81 -2.21 5.74
CA VAL A 176 -10.94 -1.30 6.89
C VAL A 176 -10.70 -2.05 8.19
N LEU A 177 -9.97 -1.42 9.11
CA LEU A 177 -9.88 -1.79 10.53
C LEU A 177 -10.54 -0.70 11.38
N GLU A 178 -11.41 -1.11 12.29
CA GLU A 178 -12.10 -0.24 13.26
C GLU A 178 -11.72 -0.55 14.70
#